data_fe749ee9e0fbd4cbe1d60b1e2514d87f
#
_entry.id   fe749ee9e0fbd4cbe1d60b1e2514d87f
#
_cell.length_a   1.000
_cell.length_b   1.000
_cell.length_c   1.000
_cell.angle_alpha   90.00
_cell.angle_beta   90.00
_cell.angle_gamma   90.00
#
_symmetry.space_group_name_H-M   'P 1'
#
loop_
_entity.id
_entity.type
_entity.pdbx_description
1 polymer ?
#
loop_
_entity_poly.entity_id
_entity_poly.type
_entity_poly.pdbx_seq_one_letter_code
_entity_poly.pdbx_strand_id
1 'polypeptide(L)'
;MKEKTFHIVKLLVANARLSFNALAKRVDLSPPAVAERVRRLENTGVLLGYHAKLERSAVGLPVTAFVRLRCKGAKFQAVRRLAIELPQVLECHHITGEACFLIKLAAPSILALEGLIERFRGYGQADSSVVLSSVVEQKPVFGVQEGEWE
;
A
#
# COMPACT_ATOMS: atom_id res chain seq x y z
N MET A 1 -20.28 -22.02 0.06
CA MET A 1 -18.82 -22.15 0.37
C MET A 1 -18.09 -20.84 0.19
N LYS A 2 -18.36 -20.10 -0.88
CA LYS A 2 -17.79 -18.77 -1.23
C LYS A 2 -18.08 -17.69 -0.17
N GLU A 3 -19.30 -17.61 0.35
CA GLU A 3 -19.76 -16.62 1.34
C GLU A 3 -18.92 -16.61 2.63
N LYS A 4 -18.60 -17.78 3.20
CA LYS A 4 -17.80 -17.87 4.43
C LYS A 4 -16.34 -17.41 4.20
N THR A 5 -15.76 -17.65 3.03
CA THR A 5 -14.42 -17.19 2.67
C THR A 5 -14.39 -15.66 2.54
N PHE A 6 -15.40 -15.07 1.89
CA PHE A 6 -15.55 -13.63 1.80
C PHE A 6 -15.74 -12.96 3.18
N HIS A 7 -16.50 -13.63 4.07
CA HIS A 7 -16.65 -13.16 5.44
C HIS A 7 -15.32 -13.20 6.23
N ILE A 8 -14.47 -14.22 6.03
CA ILE A 8 -13.12 -14.26 6.58
C ILE A 8 -12.29 -13.06 6.11
N VAL A 9 -12.32 -12.74 4.82
CA VAL A 9 -11.60 -11.57 4.27
C VAL A 9 -12.10 -10.28 4.92
N LYS A 10 -13.40 -10.06 5.01
CA LYS A 10 -13.99 -8.89 5.70
C LYS A 10 -13.50 -8.75 7.14
N LEU A 11 -13.47 -9.83 7.89
CA LEU A 11 -13.01 -9.84 9.26
C LEU A 11 -11.52 -9.51 9.37
N LEU A 12 -10.68 -10.08 8.48
CA LEU A 12 -9.25 -9.81 8.45
C LEU A 12 -8.92 -8.39 8.02
N VAL A 13 -9.67 -7.83 7.06
CA VAL A 13 -9.52 -6.43 6.65
C VAL A 13 -9.88 -5.48 7.79
N ALA A 14 -10.88 -5.81 8.59
CA ALA A 14 -11.25 -5.02 9.76
C ALA A 14 -10.26 -5.16 10.92
N ASN A 15 -9.73 -6.38 11.13
CA ASN A 15 -8.76 -6.67 12.18
C ASN A 15 -7.86 -7.87 11.78
N ALA A 16 -6.70 -7.57 11.24
CA ALA A 16 -5.71 -8.57 10.81
C ALA A 16 -5.10 -9.39 11.97
N ARG A 17 -5.36 -9.02 13.25
CA ARG A 17 -4.86 -9.75 14.43
C ARG A 17 -5.81 -10.83 14.95
N LEU A 18 -6.95 -11.06 14.30
CA LEU A 18 -7.86 -12.13 14.70
C LEU A 18 -7.17 -13.48 14.57
N SER A 19 -7.23 -14.28 15.65
CA SER A 19 -6.76 -15.68 15.61
C SER A 19 -7.69 -16.54 14.77
N PHE A 20 -7.20 -17.67 14.27
CA PHE A 20 -8.03 -18.63 13.55
C PHE A 20 -9.20 -19.14 14.38
N ASN A 21 -9.01 -19.29 15.70
CA ASN A 21 -10.08 -19.65 16.63
C ASN A 21 -11.16 -18.56 16.71
N ALA A 22 -10.76 -17.28 16.74
CA ALA A 22 -11.70 -16.17 16.75
C ALA A 22 -12.45 -16.01 15.42
N LEU A 23 -11.78 -16.24 14.30
CA LEU A 23 -12.40 -16.25 12.98
C LEU A 23 -13.39 -17.42 12.85
N ALA A 24 -12.99 -18.64 13.26
CA ALA A 24 -13.78 -19.84 13.19
C ALA A 24 -15.14 -19.69 13.87
N LYS A 25 -15.16 -19.11 15.08
CA LYS A 25 -16.40 -18.81 15.81
C LYS A 25 -17.32 -17.83 15.06
N ARG A 26 -16.77 -16.87 14.33
CA ARG A 26 -17.55 -15.82 13.63
C ARG A 26 -18.12 -16.28 12.29
N VAL A 27 -17.47 -17.27 11.65
CA VAL A 27 -17.88 -17.78 10.34
C VAL A 27 -18.49 -19.19 10.41
N ASP A 28 -18.65 -19.71 11.62
CA ASP A 28 -19.17 -21.07 11.88
C ASP A 28 -18.42 -22.13 11.05
N LEU A 29 -17.11 -22.21 11.32
CA LEU A 29 -16.18 -23.20 10.76
C LEU A 29 -15.26 -23.72 11.86
N SER A 30 -14.58 -24.84 11.60
CA SER A 30 -13.49 -25.30 12.45
C SER A 30 -12.21 -24.46 12.25
N PRO A 31 -11.34 -24.27 13.26
CA PRO A 31 -10.09 -23.56 13.09
C PRO A 31 -9.17 -24.09 11.97
N PRO A 32 -9.04 -25.44 11.76
CA PRO A 32 -8.31 -25.96 10.61
C PRO A 32 -8.91 -25.56 9.26
N ALA A 33 -10.25 -25.52 9.16
CA ALA A 33 -10.93 -25.12 7.92
C ALA A 33 -10.73 -23.62 7.62
N VAL A 34 -10.62 -22.77 8.66
CA VAL A 34 -10.27 -21.35 8.51
C VAL A 34 -8.81 -21.21 8.07
N ALA A 35 -7.90 -21.93 8.73
CA ALA A 35 -6.46 -21.88 8.39
C ALA A 35 -6.22 -22.28 6.93
N GLU A 36 -6.89 -23.31 6.44
CA GLU A 36 -6.79 -23.76 5.04
C GLU A 36 -7.28 -22.68 4.07
N ARG A 37 -8.42 -22.04 4.36
CA ARG A 37 -8.96 -20.97 3.52
C ARG A 37 -8.05 -19.74 3.50
N VAL A 38 -7.50 -19.34 4.65
CA VAL A 38 -6.57 -18.21 4.74
C VAL A 38 -5.32 -18.51 3.93
N ARG A 39 -4.71 -19.70 4.11
CA ARG A 39 -3.55 -20.13 3.33
C ARG A 39 -3.81 -20.10 1.82
N ARG A 40 -5.01 -20.54 1.39
CA ARG A 40 -5.39 -20.46 -0.01
C ARG A 40 -5.48 -19.03 -0.52
N LEU A 41 -6.08 -18.10 0.26
CA LEU A 41 -6.15 -16.67 -0.07
C LEU A 41 -4.75 -16.03 -0.19
N GLU A 42 -3.81 -16.43 0.66
CA GLU A 42 -2.41 -16.02 0.60
C GLU A 42 -1.72 -16.58 -0.67
N ASN A 43 -1.86 -17.88 -0.92
CA ASN A 43 -1.24 -18.54 -2.07
C ASN A 43 -1.77 -18.05 -3.41
N THR A 44 -3.04 -17.65 -3.48
CA THR A 44 -3.66 -17.09 -4.70
C THR A 44 -3.44 -15.59 -4.86
N GLY A 45 -2.76 -14.94 -3.90
CA GLY A 45 -2.48 -13.51 -3.95
C GLY A 45 -3.70 -12.61 -3.69
N VAL A 46 -4.77 -13.14 -3.13
CA VAL A 46 -5.93 -12.36 -2.67
C VAL A 46 -5.58 -11.62 -1.37
N LEU A 47 -4.90 -12.29 -0.45
CA LEU A 47 -4.27 -11.68 0.71
C LEU A 47 -2.79 -11.49 0.42
N LEU A 48 -2.36 -10.24 0.25
CA LEU A 48 -0.98 -9.88 -0.08
C LEU A 48 -0.09 -9.74 1.15
N GLY A 49 -0.66 -9.68 2.34
CA GLY A 49 0.06 -9.54 3.59
C GLY A 49 -0.75 -8.87 4.70
N TYR A 50 -0.11 -8.70 5.85
CA TYR A 50 -0.68 -8.11 7.06
C TYR A 50 0.28 -7.04 7.55
N HIS A 51 -0.16 -5.78 7.60
CA HIS A 51 0.70 -4.66 7.95
C HIS A 51 0.12 -3.85 9.09
N ALA A 52 0.98 -3.42 10.02
CA ALA A 52 0.62 -2.44 11.01
C ALA A 52 0.54 -1.05 10.36
N LYS A 53 -0.54 -0.32 10.61
CA LYS A 53 -0.64 1.09 10.26
C LYS A 53 0.03 1.91 11.37
N LEU A 54 1.03 2.71 11.00
CA LEU A 54 1.75 3.58 11.93
C LEU A 54 1.33 5.04 11.75
N GLU A 55 1.27 5.77 12.84
CA GLU A 55 1.22 7.24 12.80
C GLU A 55 2.61 7.76 12.40
N ARG A 56 2.71 8.34 11.20
CA ARG A 56 3.99 8.75 10.63
C ARG A 56 4.72 9.82 11.46
N SER A 57 3.98 10.75 12.02
CA SER A 57 4.56 11.77 12.92
C SER A 57 5.21 11.14 14.16
N ALA A 58 4.59 10.11 14.71
CA ALA A 58 5.12 9.38 15.86
C ALA A 58 6.42 8.61 15.58
N VAL A 59 6.66 8.25 14.30
CA VAL A 59 7.90 7.59 13.87
C VAL A 59 8.87 8.55 13.16
N GLY A 60 8.69 9.87 13.34
CA GLY A 60 9.61 10.88 12.86
C GLY A 60 9.46 11.25 11.37
N LEU A 61 8.34 10.95 10.73
CA LEU A 61 8.08 11.23 9.31
C LEU A 61 6.79 12.08 9.12
N PRO A 62 6.70 13.29 9.72
CA PRO A 62 5.47 14.09 9.69
C PRO A 62 5.12 14.65 8.32
N VAL A 63 6.09 14.81 7.42
CA VAL A 63 5.87 15.43 6.12
C VAL A 63 5.57 14.37 5.08
N THR A 64 4.43 14.48 4.40
CA THR A 64 4.07 13.63 3.26
C THR A 64 3.96 14.49 2.00
N ALA A 65 4.45 13.99 0.88
CA ALA A 65 4.32 14.65 -0.41
C ALA A 65 4.06 13.65 -1.54
N PHE A 66 3.41 14.15 -2.60
CA PHE A 66 3.32 13.47 -3.88
C PHE A 66 4.25 14.16 -4.88
N VAL A 67 5.03 13.37 -5.60
CA VAL A 67 5.93 13.83 -6.66
C VAL A 67 5.45 13.24 -7.98
N ARG A 68 5.17 14.11 -8.95
CA ARG A 68 4.91 13.73 -10.33
C ARG A 68 6.19 13.88 -11.11
N LEU A 69 6.72 12.78 -11.61
CA LEU A 69 7.97 12.75 -12.36
C LEU A 69 7.68 12.54 -13.85
N ARG A 70 8.15 13.47 -14.67
CA ARG A 70 8.14 13.36 -16.13
C ARG A 70 9.54 13.02 -16.60
N CYS A 71 9.74 11.81 -17.16
CA CYS A 71 11.04 11.35 -17.62
C CYS A 71 10.93 10.56 -18.92
N LYS A 72 12.06 10.41 -19.63
CA LYS A 72 12.12 9.58 -20.85
C LYS A 72 12.17 8.09 -20.49
N GLY A 73 11.63 7.24 -21.34
CA GLY A 73 11.54 5.78 -21.13
C GLY A 73 12.88 5.11 -20.77
N ALA A 74 13.99 5.58 -21.35
CA ALA A 74 15.34 5.09 -21.00
C ALA A 74 15.70 5.26 -19.50
N LYS A 75 15.01 6.14 -18.76
CA LYS A 75 15.25 6.36 -17.32
C LYS A 75 14.32 5.55 -16.40
N PHE A 76 13.29 4.88 -16.94
CA PHE A 76 12.26 4.18 -16.14
C PHE A 76 12.83 3.15 -15.16
N GLN A 77 13.80 2.35 -15.60
CA GLN A 77 14.41 1.34 -14.73
C GLN A 77 15.23 1.97 -13.60
N ALA A 78 15.92 3.07 -13.88
CA ALA A 78 16.68 3.80 -12.87
C ALA A 78 15.77 4.43 -11.82
N VAL A 79 14.63 5.01 -12.23
CA VAL A 79 13.61 5.57 -11.31
C VAL A 79 13.02 4.47 -10.43
N ARG A 80 12.67 3.30 -11.01
CA ARG A 80 12.15 2.16 -10.25
C ARG A 80 13.15 1.68 -9.20
N ARG A 81 14.43 1.55 -9.58
CA ARG A 81 15.50 1.14 -8.65
C ARG A 81 15.64 2.14 -7.51
N LEU A 82 15.72 3.44 -7.82
CA LEU A 82 15.79 4.49 -6.82
C LEU A 82 14.59 4.43 -5.86
N ALA A 83 13.38 4.23 -6.39
CA ALA A 83 12.17 4.14 -5.57
C ALA A 83 12.19 2.93 -4.62
N ILE A 84 12.74 1.80 -5.04
CA ILE A 84 12.88 0.59 -4.20
C ILE A 84 13.95 0.79 -3.11
N GLU A 85 15.06 1.45 -3.44
CA GLU A 85 16.17 1.66 -2.51
C GLU A 85 15.90 2.71 -1.44
N LEU A 86 14.96 3.64 -1.68
CA LEU A 86 14.65 4.72 -0.76
C LEU A 86 13.56 4.32 0.25
N PRO A 87 13.88 4.16 1.54
CA PRO A 87 12.88 3.82 2.55
C PRO A 87 11.83 4.90 2.76
N GLN A 88 12.08 6.14 2.34
CA GLN A 88 11.14 7.25 2.39
C GLN A 88 10.10 7.21 1.27
N VAL A 89 10.27 6.35 0.26
CA VAL A 89 9.26 6.12 -0.77
C VAL A 89 8.23 5.15 -0.23
N LEU A 90 7.00 5.64 -0.05
CA LEU A 90 5.88 4.84 0.41
C LEU A 90 5.18 4.12 -0.74
N GLU A 91 5.08 4.79 -1.89
CA GLU A 91 4.41 4.30 -3.10
C GLU A 91 5.11 4.86 -4.33
N CYS A 92 5.18 4.08 -5.40
CA CYS A 92 5.68 4.54 -6.70
C CYS A 92 4.88 3.85 -7.81
N HIS A 93 4.09 4.64 -8.53
CA HIS A 93 3.19 4.16 -9.57
C HIS A 93 3.64 4.68 -10.93
N HIS A 94 3.72 3.79 -11.93
CA HIS A 94 3.82 4.19 -13.33
C HIS A 94 2.41 4.54 -13.81
N ILE A 95 2.23 5.77 -14.28
CA ILE A 95 0.92 6.32 -14.61
C ILE A 95 0.84 6.75 -16.09
N THR A 96 -0.38 6.86 -16.59
CA THR A 96 -0.67 7.44 -17.90
C THR A 96 -0.74 8.96 -17.81
N GLY A 97 -0.56 9.65 -18.93
CA GLY A 97 -0.62 11.11 -19.02
C GLY A 97 0.75 11.75 -19.18
N GLU A 98 0.87 13.03 -18.82
CA GLU A 98 2.12 13.78 -18.98
C GLU A 98 3.24 13.32 -18.05
N ALA A 99 2.91 12.97 -16.81
CA ALA A 99 3.86 12.39 -15.87
C ALA A 99 3.98 10.88 -16.09
N CYS A 100 5.19 10.34 -15.95
CA CYS A 100 5.44 8.91 -16.06
C CYS A 100 5.28 8.20 -14.72
N PHE A 101 5.61 8.87 -13.62
CA PHE A 101 5.50 8.30 -12.28
C PHE A 101 4.80 9.26 -11.32
N LEU A 102 3.98 8.66 -10.44
CA LEU A 102 3.45 9.29 -9.24
C LEU A 102 4.10 8.60 -8.04
N ILE A 103 4.80 9.38 -7.22
CA ILE A 103 5.60 8.88 -6.11
C ILE A 103 5.08 9.52 -4.82
N LYS A 104 4.79 8.72 -3.81
CA LYS A 104 4.43 9.19 -2.46
C LYS A 104 5.63 9.07 -1.55
N LEU A 105 6.04 10.17 -0.97
CA LEU A 105 7.20 10.28 -0.08
C LEU A 105 6.76 10.63 1.34
N ALA A 106 7.53 10.13 2.33
CA ALA A 106 7.47 10.64 3.71
C ALA A 106 8.85 11.13 4.13
N ALA A 107 8.90 12.25 4.86
CA ALA A 107 10.13 12.87 5.27
C ALA A 107 10.04 13.45 6.68
N PRO A 108 11.19 13.57 7.40
CA PRO A 108 11.21 14.16 8.74
C PRO A 108 11.04 15.70 8.71
N SER A 109 11.32 16.35 7.60
CA SER A 109 11.19 17.81 7.43
C SER A 109 11.02 18.20 5.97
N ILE A 110 10.63 19.45 5.72
CA ILE A 110 10.56 20.01 4.35
C ILE A 110 11.96 20.04 3.71
N LEU A 111 12.99 20.35 4.45
CA LEU A 111 14.37 20.35 3.94
C LEU A 111 14.81 18.93 3.51
N ALA A 112 14.50 17.92 4.31
CA ALA A 112 14.77 16.53 3.95
C ALA A 112 13.96 16.08 2.73
N LEU A 113 12.70 16.54 2.62
CA LEU A 113 11.87 16.29 1.45
C LEU A 113 12.47 16.88 0.18
N GLU A 114 12.99 18.12 0.24
CA GLU A 114 13.67 18.75 -0.89
C GLU A 114 14.83 17.90 -1.41
N GLY A 115 15.68 17.41 -0.51
CA GLY A 115 16.78 16.50 -0.87
C GLY A 115 16.32 15.20 -1.53
N LEU A 116 15.17 14.65 -1.11
CA LEU A 116 14.57 13.47 -1.75
C LEU A 116 14.05 13.79 -3.17
N ILE A 117 13.41 14.94 -3.34
CA ILE A 117 12.88 15.37 -4.65
C ILE A 117 14.04 15.60 -5.63
N GLU A 118 15.15 16.20 -5.20
CA GLU A 118 16.35 16.42 -6.03
C GLU A 118 16.92 15.10 -6.58
N ARG A 119 16.86 14.01 -5.82
CA ARG A 119 17.28 12.70 -6.32
C ARG A 119 16.44 12.23 -7.52
N PHE A 120 15.13 12.51 -7.52
CA PHE A 120 14.26 12.21 -8.66
C PHE A 120 14.44 13.20 -9.82
N ARG A 121 14.73 14.48 -9.55
CA ARG A 121 15.03 15.49 -10.59
C ARG A 121 16.22 15.11 -11.45
N GLY A 122 17.18 14.35 -10.93
CA GLY A 122 18.27 13.78 -11.72
C GLY A 122 17.82 12.88 -12.88
N TYR A 123 16.58 12.42 -12.87
CA TYR A 123 16.01 11.57 -13.94
C TYR A 123 15.02 12.29 -14.85
N GLY A 124 14.52 13.46 -14.46
CA GLY A 124 13.54 14.19 -15.23
C GLY A 124 12.96 15.40 -14.48
N GLN A 125 11.91 15.97 -15.04
CA GLN A 125 11.18 17.07 -14.41
C GLN A 125 10.28 16.52 -13.31
N ALA A 126 10.44 17.01 -12.08
CA ALA A 126 9.66 16.61 -10.91
C ALA A 126 8.87 17.81 -10.36
N ASP A 127 7.55 17.64 -10.32
CA ASP A 127 6.61 18.57 -9.67
C ASP A 127 6.15 17.93 -8.36
N SER A 128 6.22 18.64 -7.25
CA SER A 128 5.86 18.14 -5.94
C SER A 128 4.66 18.87 -5.32
N SER A 129 3.88 18.14 -4.53
CA SER A 129 2.77 18.68 -3.74
C SER A 129 2.87 18.13 -2.33
N VAL A 130 3.01 19.01 -1.33
CA VAL A 130 3.00 18.61 0.07
C VAL A 130 1.57 18.42 0.54
N VAL A 131 1.32 17.34 1.26
CA VAL A 131 0.01 17.05 1.85
C VAL A 131 -0.18 17.91 3.08
N LEU A 132 -1.18 18.79 3.05
CA LEU A 132 -1.55 19.61 4.20
C LEU A 132 -2.42 18.85 5.19
N SER A 133 -3.35 18.04 4.69
CA SER A 133 -4.22 17.18 5.47
C SER A 133 -4.74 16.02 4.63
N SER A 134 -5.09 14.91 5.25
CA SER A 134 -5.69 13.75 4.59
C SER A 134 -7.08 13.50 5.17
N VAL A 135 -8.13 13.67 4.36
CA VAL A 135 -9.51 13.37 4.76
C VAL A 135 -9.73 11.85 4.83
N VAL A 136 -9.16 11.14 3.88
CA VAL A 136 -9.20 9.67 3.84
C VAL A 136 -7.81 9.16 3.48
N GLU A 137 -7.28 8.26 4.29
CA GLU A 137 -6.00 7.61 4.03
C GLU A 137 -6.07 6.12 4.32
N GLN A 138 -5.67 5.31 3.34
CA GLN A 138 -5.62 3.85 3.45
C GLN A 138 -6.95 3.24 3.95
N LYS A 139 -8.08 3.75 3.45
CA LYS A 139 -9.37 3.14 3.76
C LYS A 139 -9.39 1.69 3.25
N PRO A 140 -9.77 0.73 4.10
CA PRO A 140 -9.88 -0.67 3.66
C PRO A 140 -10.83 -0.80 2.47
N VAL A 141 -10.39 -1.54 1.45
CA VAL A 141 -11.18 -1.83 0.27
C VAL A 141 -11.86 -3.18 0.45
N PHE A 142 -13.18 -3.21 0.26
CA PHE A 142 -13.94 -4.45 0.10
C PHE A 142 -14.31 -4.60 -1.37
N GLY A 143 -14.19 -5.81 -1.90
CA GLY A 143 -14.62 -6.09 -3.26
C GLY A 143 -16.11 -5.75 -3.45
N VAL A 144 -16.42 -5.13 -4.59
CA VAL A 144 -17.80 -4.78 -4.97
C VAL A 144 -18.57 -6.00 -5.46
N GLN A 145 -17.87 -7.05 -5.84
CA GLN A 145 -18.47 -8.34 -6.25
C GLN A 145 -18.03 -9.43 -5.28
N GLU A 146 -18.96 -10.31 -4.95
CA GLU A 146 -18.64 -11.62 -4.38
C GLU A 146 -17.92 -12.41 -5.48
N GLY A 147 -16.63 -12.09 -5.65
CA GLY A 147 -15.78 -12.64 -6.69
C GLY A 147 -15.55 -14.15 -6.48
N GLU A 148 -15.23 -14.81 -7.56
CA GLU A 148 -14.74 -16.17 -7.55
C GLU A 148 -13.28 -16.16 -7.04
N TRP A 149 -13.12 -16.37 -5.75
CA TRP A 149 -11.83 -16.49 -5.07
C TRP A 149 -11.29 -17.94 -5.09
N GLU A 150 -11.54 -18.64 -6.21
CA GLU A 150 -11.08 -20.04 -6.41
C GLU A 150 -9.74 -20.09 -7.12
#